data_405312cfb09d757a5e0f9c1304b1b5fa
#
_entry.id   405312cfb09d757a5e0f9c1304b1b5fa
#
_cell.length_a   1.000
_cell.length_b   1.000
_cell.length_c   1.000
_cell.angle_alpha   90.00
_cell.angle_beta   90.00
_cell.angle_gamma   90.00
#
_symmetry.space_group_name_H-M   'P 1'
#
loop_
_entity.id
_entity.type
_entity.pdbx_description
1 polymer ?
#
loop_
_entity_poly.entity_id
_entity_poly.type
_entity_poly.pdbx_seq_one_letter_code
_entity_poly.pdbx_strand_id
1 'polypeptide(L)'
;DEEQYFVSEASVYRLLKAHDLITSPAYVVIKAANEFKDKTTAINQLWQTDFTYLKITGWGWYYLSTVLDDFSRYIVAWKLCPTMCASDVTETLDLALAASGLDRATVVHRPRLLSDNGASYVAGDLAKWLKDNGMEHVRGAPYHPQTQGKIERWHQTLKNRILLDNYYLPGDLERQIDAFVAHYNHVRYHESLDNLTPADVYFGR
;
A
#
# COMPACT_ATOMS: atom_id res chain seq x y z
N ASP A 1 26.50 25.91 15.21
CA ASP A 1 27.42 25.14 16.07
C ASP A 1 28.33 26.07 16.84
N GLU A 2 27.84 26.56 17.98
CA GLU A 2 28.57 27.50 18.86
C GLU A 2 29.77 26.82 19.53
N GLU A 3 29.80 25.48 19.62
CA GLU A 3 30.83 24.74 20.32
C GLU A 3 31.86 24.01 19.42
N GLN A 4 31.78 24.15 18.09
CA GLN A 4 32.76 23.64 17.12
C GLN A 4 33.10 22.13 17.21
N TYR A 5 32.18 21.29 17.67
CA TYR A 5 32.34 19.85 17.66
C TYR A 5 31.91 19.25 16.32
N PHE A 6 32.86 18.69 15.59
CA PHE A 6 32.62 17.99 14.33
C PHE A 6 32.64 16.49 14.58
N VAL A 7 31.50 15.83 14.52
CA VAL A 7 31.38 14.38 14.69
C VAL A 7 30.85 13.75 13.40
N SER A 8 31.45 12.66 12.95
CA SER A 8 30.91 11.93 11.80
C SER A 8 29.61 11.20 12.16
N GLU A 9 28.71 11.03 11.20
CA GLU A 9 27.47 10.22 11.38
C GLU A 9 27.77 8.82 11.91
N ALA A 10 28.85 8.18 11.43
CA ALA A 10 29.28 6.88 11.89
C ALA A 10 29.70 6.88 13.37
N SER A 11 30.25 7.98 13.89
CA SER A 11 30.60 8.12 15.32
C SER A 11 29.36 8.31 16.18
N VAL A 12 28.43 9.15 15.71
CA VAL A 12 27.11 9.33 16.38
C VAL A 12 26.34 8.02 16.43
N TYR A 13 26.27 7.29 15.30
CA TYR A 13 25.61 5.99 15.24
C TYR A 13 26.22 4.98 16.22
N ARG A 14 27.57 4.87 16.27
CA ARG A 14 28.25 3.98 17.19
C ARG A 14 28.00 4.33 18.65
N LEU A 15 28.00 5.61 18.99
CA LEU A 15 27.72 6.08 20.34
C LEU A 15 26.28 5.78 20.75
N LEU A 16 25.31 6.11 19.92
CA LEU A 16 23.90 5.85 20.18
C LEU A 16 23.61 4.35 20.30
N LYS A 17 24.26 3.51 19.48
CA LYS A 17 24.16 2.06 19.57
C LYS A 17 24.77 1.51 20.83
N ALA A 18 25.92 2.04 21.29
CA ALA A 18 26.58 1.61 22.53
C ALA A 18 25.75 1.93 23.79
N HIS A 19 24.86 2.91 23.70
CA HIS A 19 23.97 3.33 24.79
C HIS A 19 22.52 2.82 24.61
N ASP A 20 22.29 1.83 23.71
CA ASP A 20 20.97 1.27 23.39
C ASP A 20 19.89 2.33 23.02
N LEU A 21 20.33 3.50 22.59
CA LEU A 21 19.44 4.59 22.14
C LEU A 21 18.97 4.42 20.68
N ILE A 22 19.65 3.55 19.92
CA ILE A 22 19.17 3.02 18.65
C ILE A 22 18.83 1.57 18.90
N THR A 23 17.56 1.25 18.92
CA THR A 23 17.12 -0.15 18.89
C THR A 23 17.71 -0.76 17.62
N SER A 24 18.65 -1.70 17.78
CA SER A 24 19.02 -2.61 16.71
C SER A 24 17.70 -3.18 16.19
N PRO A 25 17.39 -3.11 14.90
CA PRO A 25 16.35 -3.94 14.39
C PRO A 25 16.81 -5.39 14.66
N ALA A 26 16.41 -5.92 15.80
CA ALA A 26 16.39 -7.35 15.97
C ALA A 26 15.38 -7.80 14.91
N TYR A 27 15.86 -8.07 13.71
CA TYR A 27 15.15 -8.93 12.80
C TYR A 27 15.06 -10.27 13.51
N VAL A 28 14.04 -10.40 14.33
CA VAL A 28 13.50 -11.71 14.61
C VAL A 28 13.00 -12.13 13.22
N VAL A 29 13.86 -12.85 12.51
CA VAL A 29 13.44 -13.66 11.37
C VAL A 29 12.60 -14.76 11.99
N ILE A 30 11.40 -14.39 12.41
CA ILE A 30 10.32 -15.34 12.54
C ILE A 30 10.17 -15.82 11.10
N LYS A 31 10.67 -17.02 10.84
CA LYS A 31 10.36 -17.72 9.61
C LYS A 31 8.84 -17.68 9.53
N ALA A 32 8.31 -16.82 8.69
CA ALA A 32 6.93 -16.84 8.23
C ALA A 32 6.76 -18.10 7.35
N ALA A 33 7.06 -19.27 7.94
CA ALA A 33 7.26 -20.49 7.20
C ALA A 33 5.95 -21.14 6.76
N ASN A 34 4.78 -20.67 7.24
CA ASN A 34 3.53 -21.38 7.00
C ASN A 34 2.31 -20.50 6.68
N GLU A 35 2.43 -19.17 6.61
CA GLU A 35 1.25 -18.31 6.46
C GLU A 35 0.87 -17.98 5.01
N PHE A 36 1.78 -18.15 4.05
CA PHE A 36 1.47 -18.07 2.63
C PHE A 36 1.56 -19.44 1.98
N LYS A 37 0.59 -20.31 2.27
CA LYS A 37 0.45 -21.56 1.53
C LYS A 37 0.17 -21.32 0.04
N ASP A 38 -0.42 -20.16 -0.29
CA ASP A 38 -0.81 -19.80 -1.66
C ASP A 38 -0.16 -18.48 -2.07
N LYS A 39 1.14 -18.50 -2.39
CA LYS A 39 1.80 -17.35 -3.02
C LYS A 39 1.12 -17.06 -4.36
N THR A 40 0.88 -15.78 -4.64
CA THR A 40 0.41 -15.36 -5.95
C THR A 40 1.46 -15.71 -7.03
N THR A 41 1.01 -16.25 -8.13
CA THR A 41 1.85 -16.69 -9.27
C THR A 41 1.56 -15.90 -10.53
N ALA A 42 0.50 -15.10 -10.52
CA ALA A 42 0.09 -14.27 -11.65
C ALA A 42 -0.60 -12.98 -11.15
N ILE A 43 -0.69 -12.01 -12.04
CA ILE A 43 -1.43 -10.77 -11.82
C ILE A 43 -2.92 -11.05 -11.59
N ASN A 44 -3.58 -10.15 -10.86
CA ASN A 44 -5.02 -10.20 -10.61
C ASN A 44 -5.52 -11.49 -9.91
N GLN A 45 -4.65 -12.22 -9.21
CA GLN A 45 -5.06 -13.32 -8.33
C GLN A 45 -5.47 -12.82 -6.94
N LEU A 46 -4.77 -11.83 -6.44
CA LEU A 46 -4.98 -11.24 -5.11
C LEU A 46 -4.70 -9.74 -5.18
N TRP A 47 -5.65 -8.94 -4.74
CA TRP A 47 -5.48 -7.52 -4.52
C TRP A 47 -5.39 -7.23 -3.03
N GLN A 48 -4.43 -6.43 -2.63
CA GLN A 48 -4.35 -5.88 -1.28
C GLN A 48 -5.02 -4.51 -1.28
N THR A 49 -5.83 -4.23 -0.26
CA THR A 49 -6.43 -2.92 -0.05
C THR A 49 -6.21 -2.46 1.38
N ASP A 50 -5.93 -1.19 1.53
CA ASP A 50 -5.77 -0.54 2.83
C ASP A 50 -5.92 0.97 2.70
N PHE A 51 -6.22 1.64 3.83
CA PHE A 51 -6.23 3.08 3.94
C PHE A 51 -4.93 3.60 4.56
N THR A 52 -4.44 4.70 4.04
CA THR A 52 -3.49 5.52 4.77
C THR A 52 -3.99 6.95 4.86
N TYR A 53 -3.60 7.67 5.93
CA TYR A 53 -4.08 9.02 6.18
C TYR A 53 -2.99 10.05 5.86
N LEU A 54 -3.43 11.18 5.29
CA LEU A 54 -2.62 12.32 4.90
C LEU A 54 -3.28 13.60 5.42
N LYS A 55 -2.48 14.56 5.87
CA LYS A 55 -3.00 15.82 6.40
C LYS A 55 -2.93 16.91 5.33
N ILE A 56 -4.03 17.66 5.20
CA ILE A 56 -4.09 18.87 4.38
C ILE A 56 -4.26 20.07 5.32
N THR A 57 -3.37 21.03 5.22
CA THR A 57 -3.37 22.21 6.10
C THR A 57 -4.64 23.03 5.86
N GLY A 58 -5.38 23.28 6.94
CA GLY A 58 -6.67 23.99 6.89
C GLY A 58 -7.89 23.11 6.57
N TRP A 59 -7.70 21.87 6.10
CA TRP A 59 -8.80 20.95 5.76
C TRP A 59 -8.89 19.73 6.68
N GLY A 60 -7.80 19.36 7.36
CA GLY A 60 -7.76 18.24 8.28
C GLY A 60 -7.20 16.96 7.64
N TRP A 61 -7.70 15.81 8.07
CA TRP A 61 -7.25 14.51 7.60
C TRP A 61 -8.06 14.02 6.40
N TYR A 62 -7.34 13.51 5.42
CA TYR A 62 -7.85 12.79 4.27
C TYR A 62 -7.29 11.38 4.25
N TYR A 63 -7.98 10.48 3.60
CA TYR A 63 -7.68 9.06 3.59
C TYR A 63 -7.45 8.58 2.17
N LEU A 64 -6.29 8.01 1.94
CA LEU A 64 -5.96 7.43 0.65
C LEU A 64 -6.33 5.95 0.67
N SER A 65 -7.39 5.59 -0.04
CA SER A 65 -7.74 4.21 -0.35
C SER A 65 -6.87 3.72 -1.50
N THR A 66 -6.28 2.54 -1.38
CA THR A 66 -5.37 1.99 -2.40
C THR A 66 -5.72 0.54 -2.70
N VAL A 67 -5.64 0.15 -3.96
CA VAL A 67 -5.69 -1.24 -4.43
C VAL A 67 -4.38 -1.59 -5.11
N LEU A 68 -3.65 -2.56 -4.55
CA LEU A 68 -2.36 -3.03 -5.00
C LEU A 68 -2.46 -4.48 -5.45
N ASP A 69 -1.97 -4.80 -6.65
CA ASP A 69 -1.82 -6.18 -7.10
C ASP A 69 -0.68 -6.87 -6.35
N ASP A 70 -0.99 -7.98 -5.68
CA ASP A 70 -0.03 -8.67 -4.81
C ASP A 70 1.17 -9.24 -5.57
N PHE A 71 0.96 -9.72 -6.79
CA PHE A 71 2.03 -10.33 -7.58
C PHE A 71 3.00 -9.28 -8.11
N SER A 72 2.51 -8.32 -8.87
CA SER A 72 3.30 -7.30 -9.55
C SER A 72 3.66 -6.09 -8.69
N ARG A 73 2.97 -5.89 -7.56
CA ARG A 73 3.01 -4.68 -6.72
C ARG A 73 2.48 -3.43 -7.43
N TYR A 74 1.87 -3.58 -8.58
CA TYR A 74 1.27 -2.50 -9.34
C TYR A 74 0.12 -1.88 -8.56
N ILE A 75 0.10 -0.56 -8.46
CA ILE A 75 -1.04 0.17 -7.91
C ILE A 75 -2.10 0.24 -9.00
N VAL A 76 -3.12 -0.61 -8.85
CA VAL A 76 -4.20 -0.76 -9.84
C VAL A 76 -5.13 0.44 -9.80
N ALA A 77 -5.49 0.88 -8.60
CA ALA A 77 -6.31 2.07 -8.38
C ALA A 77 -6.02 2.70 -7.02
N TRP A 78 -6.34 3.98 -6.91
CA TRP A 78 -6.32 4.71 -5.66
C TRP A 78 -7.37 5.83 -5.68
N LYS A 79 -7.77 6.28 -4.49
CA LYS A 79 -8.71 7.40 -4.32
C LYS A 79 -8.40 8.15 -3.04
N LEU A 80 -8.34 9.49 -3.11
CA LEU A 80 -8.25 10.34 -1.93
C LEU A 80 -9.66 10.65 -1.43
N CYS A 81 -9.96 10.24 -0.20
CA CYS A 81 -11.30 10.29 0.38
C CYS A 81 -11.32 11.20 1.61
N PRO A 82 -12.40 11.94 1.86
CA PRO A 82 -12.58 12.70 3.10
C PRO A 82 -12.92 11.79 4.29
N THR A 83 -13.34 10.55 4.02
CA THR A 83 -13.75 9.56 5.03
C THR A 83 -13.08 8.21 4.78
N MET A 84 -13.33 7.24 5.68
CA MET A 84 -12.94 5.84 5.52
C MET A 84 -14.20 4.96 5.63
N CYS A 85 -15.18 5.20 4.77
CA CYS A 85 -16.40 4.38 4.76
C CYS A 85 -16.25 3.17 3.83
N ALA A 86 -17.18 2.22 3.94
CA ALA A 86 -17.25 1.10 3.01
C ALA A 86 -17.50 1.56 1.56
N SER A 87 -18.24 2.65 1.35
CA SER A 87 -18.44 3.25 0.03
C SER A 87 -17.14 3.74 -0.59
N ASP A 88 -16.21 4.30 0.19
CA ASP A 88 -14.89 4.74 -0.32
C ASP A 88 -14.06 3.53 -0.81
N VAL A 89 -14.18 2.39 -0.12
CA VAL A 89 -13.53 1.14 -0.53
C VAL A 89 -14.15 0.62 -1.83
N THR A 90 -15.49 0.53 -1.90
CA THR A 90 -16.18 -0.01 -3.10
C THR A 90 -15.96 0.86 -4.32
N GLU A 91 -15.96 2.19 -4.19
CA GLU A 91 -15.64 3.10 -5.28
C GLU A 91 -14.19 2.93 -5.77
N THR A 92 -13.23 2.70 -4.86
CA THR A 92 -11.84 2.42 -5.25
C THR A 92 -11.72 1.07 -5.95
N LEU A 93 -12.51 0.08 -5.54
CA LEU A 93 -12.55 -1.24 -6.20
C LEU A 93 -13.21 -1.16 -7.57
N ASP A 94 -14.23 -0.32 -7.77
CA ASP A 94 -14.84 -0.06 -9.08
C ASP A 94 -13.80 0.54 -10.05
N LEU A 95 -13.01 1.51 -9.56
CA LEU A 95 -11.88 2.06 -10.33
C LEU A 95 -10.86 0.97 -10.68
N ALA A 96 -10.55 0.06 -9.74
CA ALA A 96 -9.61 -1.03 -9.98
C ALA A 96 -10.13 -2.03 -11.01
N LEU A 97 -11.42 -2.40 -10.95
CA LEU A 97 -12.04 -3.26 -11.94
C LEU A 97 -12.00 -2.64 -13.34
N ALA A 98 -12.33 -1.35 -13.44
CA ALA A 98 -12.27 -0.62 -14.70
C ALA A 98 -10.84 -0.51 -15.26
N ALA A 99 -9.86 -0.16 -14.43
CA ALA A 99 -8.45 -0.01 -14.82
C ALA A 99 -7.82 -1.34 -15.27
N SER A 100 -8.19 -2.45 -14.64
CA SER A 100 -7.71 -3.79 -14.99
C SER A 100 -8.47 -4.41 -16.17
N GLY A 101 -9.58 -3.80 -16.64
CA GLY A 101 -10.46 -4.34 -17.67
C GLY A 101 -11.31 -5.52 -17.22
N LEU A 102 -11.28 -5.85 -15.94
CA LEU A 102 -12.03 -6.96 -15.37
C LEU A 102 -13.54 -6.68 -15.29
N ASP A 103 -13.96 -5.43 -15.37
CA ASP A 103 -15.37 -5.01 -15.43
C ASP A 103 -16.07 -5.50 -16.71
N ARG A 104 -15.33 -5.63 -17.82
CA ARG A 104 -15.85 -5.93 -19.17
C ARG A 104 -15.63 -7.37 -19.60
N ALA A 105 -14.69 -8.06 -18.97
CA ALA A 105 -14.33 -9.41 -19.38
C ALA A 105 -15.24 -10.47 -18.73
N THR A 106 -15.64 -11.49 -19.50
CA THR A 106 -16.17 -12.73 -18.94
C THR A 106 -14.99 -13.48 -18.31
N VAL A 107 -14.65 -13.12 -17.07
CA VAL A 107 -13.46 -13.64 -16.38
C VAL A 107 -13.85 -14.87 -15.59
N VAL A 108 -13.10 -15.95 -15.77
CA VAL A 108 -13.29 -17.21 -15.03
C VAL A 108 -12.91 -17.05 -13.56
N HIS A 109 -11.94 -16.19 -13.25
CA HIS A 109 -11.47 -15.93 -11.89
C HIS A 109 -11.38 -14.42 -11.62
N ARG A 110 -12.08 -13.99 -10.59
CA ARG A 110 -11.95 -12.62 -10.05
C ARG A 110 -10.82 -12.58 -9.01
N PRO A 111 -10.15 -11.43 -8.83
CA PRO A 111 -9.17 -11.28 -7.76
C PRO A 111 -9.80 -11.55 -6.39
N ARG A 112 -9.06 -12.21 -5.52
CA ARG A 112 -9.40 -12.21 -4.10
C ARG A 112 -9.00 -10.86 -3.52
N LEU A 113 -9.78 -10.33 -2.58
CA LEU A 113 -9.46 -9.08 -1.88
C LEU A 113 -8.88 -9.39 -0.51
N LEU A 114 -7.67 -8.92 -0.25
CA LEU A 114 -7.04 -8.99 1.08
C LEU A 114 -7.12 -7.62 1.74
N SER A 115 -7.72 -7.56 2.92
CA SER A 115 -7.77 -6.36 3.76
C SER A 115 -7.44 -6.69 5.21
N ASP A 116 -7.26 -5.66 6.02
CA ASP A 116 -7.28 -5.79 7.47
C ASP A 116 -8.71 -6.01 8.00
N ASN A 117 -8.87 -5.96 9.33
CA ASN A 117 -10.15 -6.07 10.01
C ASN A 117 -10.75 -4.70 10.40
N GLY A 118 -10.36 -3.62 9.73
CA GLY A 118 -10.91 -2.29 9.94
C GLY A 118 -12.41 -2.22 9.72
N ALA A 119 -13.08 -1.27 10.37
CA ALA A 119 -14.54 -1.14 10.33
C ALA A 119 -15.10 -1.04 8.90
N SER A 120 -14.40 -0.36 8.00
CA SER A 120 -14.76 -0.22 6.58
C SER A 120 -14.78 -1.55 5.83
N TYR A 121 -13.89 -2.47 6.21
CA TYR A 121 -13.75 -3.78 5.57
C TYR A 121 -14.64 -4.87 6.20
N VAL A 122 -15.20 -4.62 7.37
CA VAL A 122 -16.13 -5.55 8.05
C VAL A 122 -17.58 -5.22 7.71
N ALA A 123 -17.84 -4.05 7.11
CA ALA A 123 -19.17 -3.56 6.79
C ALA A 123 -19.92 -4.49 5.83
N GLY A 124 -21.23 -4.66 6.07
CA GLY A 124 -22.10 -5.48 5.24
C GLY A 124 -22.19 -5.03 3.78
N ASP A 125 -22.06 -3.72 3.55
CA ASP A 125 -22.09 -3.13 2.21
C ASP A 125 -20.92 -3.61 1.34
N LEU A 126 -19.72 -3.68 1.90
CA LEU A 126 -18.56 -4.25 1.19
C LEU A 126 -18.76 -5.75 0.92
N ALA A 127 -19.26 -6.49 1.88
CA ALA A 127 -19.54 -7.93 1.71
C ALA A 127 -20.54 -8.18 0.58
N LYS A 128 -21.60 -7.34 0.51
CA LYS A 128 -22.57 -7.38 -0.58
C LYS A 128 -21.94 -7.05 -1.92
N TRP A 129 -21.17 -5.96 -1.99
CA TRP A 129 -20.48 -5.53 -3.22
C TRP A 129 -19.54 -6.63 -3.74
N LEU A 130 -18.75 -7.25 -2.87
CA LEU A 130 -17.83 -8.34 -3.23
C LEU A 130 -18.58 -9.53 -3.81
N LYS A 131 -19.71 -9.92 -3.18
CA LYS A 131 -20.58 -11.00 -3.65
C LYS A 131 -21.14 -10.69 -5.04
N ASP A 132 -21.64 -9.45 -5.23
CA ASP A 132 -22.26 -9.02 -6.49
C ASP A 132 -21.22 -8.99 -7.64
N ASN A 133 -19.95 -8.75 -7.32
CA ASN A 133 -18.82 -8.77 -8.27
C ASN A 133 -18.10 -10.12 -8.36
N GLY A 134 -18.56 -11.16 -7.65
CA GLY A 134 -17.94 -12.48 -7.68
C GLY A 134 -16.53 -12.54 -7.10
N MET A 135 -16.21 -11.62 -6.17
CA MET A 135 -14.91 -11.54 -5.51
C MET A 135 -14.95 -12.18 -4.13
N GLU A 136 -13.89 -12.91 -3.78
CA GLU A 136 -13.70 -13.51 -2.47
C GLU A 136 -12.95 -12.55 -1.54
N HIS A 137 -13.40 -12.44 -0.28
CA HIS A 137 -12.74 -11.63 0.74
C HIS A 137 -11.84 -12.48 1.63
N VAL A 138 -10.56 -12.19 1.62
CA VAL A 138 -9.57 -12.76 2.52
C VAL A 138 -9.22 -11.70 3.57
N ARG A 139 -9.38 -12.01 4.84
CA ARG A 139 -9.01 -11.11 5.94
C ARG A 139 -7.71 -11.56 6.57
N GLY A 140 -6.85 -10.61 6.87
CA GLY A 140 -5.64 -10.89 7.67
C GLY A 140 -6.03 -11.52 9.01
N ALA A 141 -5.28 -12.53 9.43
CA ALA A 141 -5.49 -13.11 10.76
C ALA A 141 -5.25 -12.02 11.83
N PRO A 142 -6.07 -11.95 12.88
CA PRO A 142 -5.84 -11.02 13.98
C PRO A 142 -4.43 -11.20 14.55
N TYR A 143 -3.72 -10.08 14.76
CA TYR A 143 -2.34 -10.05 15.29
C TYR A 143 -1.24 -10.59 14.36
N HIS A 144 -1.50 -10.78 13.06
CA HIS A 144 -0.50 -11.15 12.07
C HIS A 144 -0.31 -10.04 11.01
N PRO A 145 0.48 -9.00 11.31
CA PRO A 145 0.68 -7.85 10.40
C PRO A 145 1.41 -8.22 9.11
N GLN A 146 2.04 -9.39 9.03
CA GLN A 146 2.85 -9.78 7.88
C GLN A 146 2.05 -10.04 6.60
N THR A 147 0.72 -10.21 6.71
CA THR A 147 -0.16 -10.53 5.57
C THR A 147 -0.28 -9.38 4.58
N GLN A 148 -0.15 -8.13 5.03
CA GLN A 148 -0.28 -6.91 4.22
C GLN A 148 1.04 -6.14 4.02
N GLY A 149 2.17 -6.74 4.32
CA GLY A 149 3.47 -6.07 4.30
C GLY A 149 3.86 -5.40 2.96
N LYS A 150 3.20 -5.75 1.85
CA LYS A 150 3.44 -5.10 0.54
C LYS A 150 2.76 -3.75 0.46
N ILE A 151 1.48 -3.65 0.85
CA ILE A 151 0.74 -2.39 0.85
C ILE A 151 1.22 -1.45 1.97
N GLU A 152 1.60 -1.99 3.13
CA GLU A 152 2.23 -1.20 4.20
C GLU A 152 3.53 -0.55 3.72
N ARG A 153 4.38 -1.30 3.02
CA ARG A 153 5.64 -0.77 2.44
C ARG A 153 5.36 0.27 1.35
N TRP A 154 4.31 0.08 0.56
CA TRP A 154 3.84 1.09 -0.38
C TRP A 154 3.46 2.39 0.35
N HIS A 155 2.61 2.30 1.37
CA HIS A 155 2.20 3.46 2.16
C HIS A 155 3.38 4.18 2.81
N GLN A 156 4.34 3.43 3.35
CA GLN A 156 5.56 4.02 3.90
C GLN A 156 6.37 4.75 2.82
N THR A 157 6.51 4.15 1.65
CA THR A 157 7.23 4.75 0.53
C THR A 157 6.55 6.03 0.03
N LEU A 158 5.23 6.01 -0.09
CA LEU A 158 4.43 7.18 -0.46
C LEU A 158 4.58 8.30 0.60
N LYS A 159 4.41 7.97 1.88
CA LYS A 159 4.52 8.95 2.97
C LYS A 159 5.89 9.59 3.02
N ASN A 160 6.95 8.85 2.84
CA ASN A 160 8.33 9.38 2.83
C ASN A 160 8.55 10.43 1.73
N ARG A 161 7.75 10.41 0.67
CA ARG A 161 7.83 11.41 -0.41
C ARG A 161 6.80 12.52 -0.24
N ILE A 162 5.54 12.16 0.01
CA ILE A 162 4.42 13.11 0.06
C ILE A 162 4.53 14.03 1.28
N LEU A 163 4.97 13.51 2.44
CA LEU A 163 5.06 14.30 3.67
C LEU A 163 6.26 15.26 3.72
N LEU A 164 7.08 15.32 2.67
CA LEU A 164 8.13 16.35 2.56
C LEU A 164 7.55 17.73 2.27
N ASP A 165 6.37 17.80 1.71
CA ASP A 165 5.68 19.03 1.35
C ASP A 165 4.42 19.24 2.20
N ASN A 166 3.98 20.50 2.32
CA ASN A 166 2.71 20.85 2.92
C ASN A 166 1.67 21.11 1.82
N TYR A 167 0.50 20.55 1.98
CA TYR A 167 -0.61 20.69 1.04
C TYR A 167 -1.70 21.56 1.65
N TYR A 168 -2.23 22.49 0.88
CA TYR A 168 -3.26 23.45 1.27
C TYR A 168 -4.59 23.21 0.56
N LEU A 169 -4.58 22.48 -0.54
CA LEU A 169 -5.77 22.09 -1.29
C LEU A 169 -5.77 20.59 -1.56
N PRO A 170 -6.92 19.90 -1.47
CA PRO A 170 -7.02 18.48 -1.81
C PRO A 170 -6.51 18.15 -3.20
N GLY A 171 -6.85 18.96 -4.20
CA GLY A 171 -6.41 18.75 -5.58
C GLY A 171 -4.89 18.87 -5.79
N ASP A 172 -4.17 19.61 -4.93
CA ASP A 172 -2.70 19.65 -4.97
C ASP A 172 -2.11 18.33 -4.49
N LEU A 173 -2.66 17.80 -3.41
CA LEU A 173 -2.27 16.50 -2.89
C LEU A 173 -2.59 15.38 -3.89
N GLU A 174 -3.77 15.40 -4.51
CA GLU A 174 -4.16 14.42 -5.54
C GLU A 174 -3.17 14.42 -6.72
N ARG A 175 -2.79 15.57 -7.24
CA ARG A 175 -1.80 15.67 -8.33
C ARG A 175 -0.45 15.08 -7.94
N GLN A 176 0.00 15.28 -6.69
CA GLN A 176 1.26 14.72 -6.21
C GLN A 176 1.18 13.20 -6.02
N ILE A 177 0.05 12.71 -5.53
CA ILE A 177 -0.18 11.27 -5.41
C ILE A 177 -0.20 10.64 -6.81
N ASP A 178 -0.89 11.24 -7.77
CA ASP A 178 -0.96 10.73 -9.14
C ASP A 178 0.42 10.64 -9.79
N ALA A 179 1.20 11.71 -9.72
CA ALA A 179 2.57 11.74 -10.23
C ALA A 179 3.45 10.69 -9.52
N PHE A 180 3.26 10.50 -8.21
CA PHE A 180 4.01 9.51 -7.46
C PHE A 180 3.62 8.07 -7.81
N VAL A 181 2.33 7.78 -7.99
CA VAL A 181 1.83 6.47 -8.44
C VAL A 181 2.36 6.16 -9.83
N ALA A 182 2.32 7.12 -10.75
CA ALA A 182 2.89 6.95 -12.09
C ALA A 182 4.38 6.63 -12.02
N HIS A 183 5.17 7.35 -11.23
CA HIS A 183 6.58 7.08 -11.01
C HIS A 183 6.82 5.69 -10.38
N TYR A 184 6.07 5.34 -9.35
CA TYR A 184 6.17 4.06 -8.66
C TYR A 184 5.88 2.90 -9.60
N ASN A 185 4.82 3.00 -10.39
CA ASN A 185 4.41 1.94 -11.30
C ASN A 185 5.34 1.77 -12.50
N HIS A 186 5.84 2.87 -13.09
CA HIS A 186 6.48 2.84 -14.39
C HIS A 186 7.98 3.14 -14.39
N VAL A 187 8.53 3.68 -13.30
CA VAL A 187 9.93 4.13 -13.27
C VAL A 187 10.73 3.46 -12.15
N ARG A 188 10.08 3.19 -11.02
CA ARG A 188 10.78 2.63 -9.88
C ARG A 188 11.02 1.13 -10.05
N TYR A 189 12.29 0.73 -10.03
CA TYR A 189 12.70 -0.67 -9.99
C TYR A 189 12.54 -1.28 -8.60
N HIS A 190 12.19 -2.55 -8.55
CA HIS A 190 12.04 -3.32 -7.32
C HIS A 190 12.94 -4.55 -7.34
N GLU A 191 13.86 -4.66 -6.38
CA GLU A 191 14.74 -5.81 -6.24
C GLU A 191 13.96 -7.14 -6.15
N SER A 192 12.84 -7.14 -5.43
CA SER A 192 11.99 -8.31 -5.28
C SER A 192 11.14 -8.66 -6.52
N LEU A 193 11.26 -7.90 -7.59
CA LEU A 193 10.70 -8.13 -8.92
C LEU A 193 11.82 -8.27 -9.96
N ASP A 194 12.97 -8.80 -9.56
CA ASP A 194 14.16 -8.96 -10.42
C ASP A 194 14.61 -7.64 -11.06
N ASN A 195 14.50 -6.54 -10.33
CA ASN A 195 14.78 -5.18 -10.78
C ASN A 195 13.91 -4.73 -11.98
N LEU A 196 12.68 -5.21 -12.04
CA LEU A 196 11.66 -4.71 -12.95
C LEU A 196 10.78 -3.66 -12.27
N THR A 197 10.09 -2.86 -13.07
CA THR A 197 9.03 -1.98 -12.56
C THR A 197 7.75 -2.77 -12.32
N PRO A 198 6.87 -2.33 -11.41
CA PRO A 198 5.54 -2.93 -11.25
C PRO A 198 4.76 -3.05 -12.57
N ALA A 199 4.88 -2.04 -13.44
CA ALA A 199 4.21 -2.03 -14.73
C ALA A 199 4.79 -3.10 -15.69
N ASP A 200 6.11 -3.30 -15.70
CA ASP A 200 6.72 -4.34 -16.54
C ASP A 200 6.19 -5.72 -16.16
N VAL A 201 6.08 -5.99 -14.86
CA VAL A 201 5.54 -7.27 -14.37
C VAL A 201 4.03 -7.38 -14.62
N TYR A 202 3.28 -6.28 -14.43
CA TYR A 202 1.83 -6.30 -14.60
C TYR A 202 1.40 -6.44 -16.06
N PHE A 203 2.12 -5.83 -17.00
CA PHE A 203 1.81 -5.88 -18.43
C PHE A 203 2.64 -6.92 -19.20
N GLY A 204 3.55 -7.65 -18.55
CA GLY A 204 4.35 -8.70 -19.16
C GLY A 204 5.35 -8.19 -20.20
N ARG A 205 6.08 -7.12 -19.85
CA ARG A 205 7.09 -6.50 -20.72
C ARG A 205 8.49 -6.96 -20.39
#